data_926a4980ad15ff2f26ac20a769a40f11
#
_entry.id   926a4980ad15ff2f26ac20a769a40f11
#
_cell.length_a   1.000
_cell.length_b   1.000
_cell.length_c   1.000
_cell.angle_alpha   90.00
_cell.angle_beta   90.00
_cell.angle_gamma   90.00
#
_symmetry.space_group_name_H-M   'P 1'
#
loop_
_entity.id
_entity.type
_entity.pdbx_description
1 polymer ?
#
loop_
_entity_poly.entity_id
_entity_poly.type
_entity_poly.pdbx_seq_one_letter_code
_entity_poly.pdbx_strand_id
1 'polypeptide(L)'
;MTDNENNDSHVLTSYNDVKIVERNNIKSEVDKNLMNVKVYKKRWFILFIFCLSCGINYISYAQYSIITNIVTRYYGVSTTAVEWTMMIYLLIYIPLVIPATNFFEKIGLKWSMILSIGCVTIGSWIKAFSVAPDRFHIAFIGQFISATMMVFYASAPTRVAANWFPSDQVSTATSLGIFGSLLGIALGFYIPPIVIKNHENLDKIGEEMQLLNYIYSGITTVTAVFVIVFFKEEPELPPSAAQALLKVNRIENQDSFIAPLKRLFTNKYFLLLFNSHGLNVGVYNATATLLNQFYITHFPNGEEEAGQIGLLIILTGMLGAVCFGLLVDKTHRYKSVAIVAYFLSLLAQILFAIALNVEVKWLVFASGIFLGFSLSGYYALGYELCVEYTYPESEFMTVGILIVSSDIYGILLVTILGELWTVYGEIVAHIGLCSALVIGFIITIFTKDEQRRENARKSTLYTNVSTREEIINKQNSNI
;
A
#
# COMPACT_ATOMS: atom_id res chain seq x y z
N MET A 1 -28.62 -12.41 -48.95
CA MET A 1 -28.37 -12.25 -47.49
C MET A 1 -27.95 -13.59 -46.86
N THR A 2 -27.06 -14.33 -47.51
CA THR A 2 -26.61 -15.68 -47.05
C THR A 2 -25.09 -15.88 -47.09
N ASP A 3 -24.31 -14.87 -47.49
CA ASP A 3 -22.82 -15.03 -47.60
C ASP A 3 -22.02 -14.45 -46.44
N ASN A 4 -22.66 -13.73 -45.48
CA ASN A 4 -21.91 -13.12 -44.33
C ASN A 4 -21.84 -14.05 -43.09
N GLU A 5 -22.75 -15.00 -42.91
CA GLU A 5 -22.71 -15.90 -41.73
C GLU A 5 -21.63 -16.98 -41.82
N ASN A 6 -21.22 -17.39 -43.04
CA ASN A 6 -20.17 -18.40 -43.23
C ASN A 6 -18.75 -17.86 -43.01
N ASN A 7 -18.49 -16.54 -43.19
CA ASN A 7 -17.18 -15.95 -42.97
C ASN A 7 -16.90 -15.75 -41.47
N ASP A 8 -17.87 -15.40 -40.66
CA ASP A 8 -17.69 -15.19 -39.20
C ASP A 8 -17.50 -16.53 -38.48
N SER A 9 -18.09 -17.63 -38.93
CA SER A 9 -17.86 -18.96 -38.35
C SER A 9 -16.46 -19.51 -38.65
N HIS A 10 -15.89 -19.24 -39.85
CA HIS A 10 -14.50 -19.62 -40.18
C HIS A 10 -13.45 -18.79 -39.46
N VAL A 11 -13.69 -17.51 -39.19
CA VAL A 11 -12.82 -16.64 -38.42
C VAL A 11 -12.85 -17.03 -36.95
N LEU A 12 -14.02 -17.36 -36.38
CA LEU A 12 -14.18 -17.79 -34.98
C LEU A 12 -13.56 -19.19 -34.75
N THR A 13 -13.69 -20.14 -35.72
CA THR A 13 -13.01 -21.44 -35.61
C THR A 13 -11.50 -21.29 -35.70
N SER A 14 -10.99 -20.50 -36.62
CA SER A 14 -9.53 -20.22 -36.73
C SER A 14 -8.96 -19.54 -35.46
N TYR A 15 -9.70 -18.63 -34.85
CA TYR A 15 -9.30 -17.96 -33.61
C TYR A 15 -9.31 -18.92 -32.40
N ASN A 16 -10.29 -19.82 -32.34
CA ASN A 16 -10.36 -20.84 -31.30
C ASN A 16 -9.29 -21.92 -31.48
N ASP A 17 -8.97 -22.31 -32.70
CA ASP A 17 -7.94 -23.28 -33.01
C ASP A 17 -6.54 -22.73 -32.67
N VAL A 18 -6.27 -21.46 -32.94
CA VAL A 18 -5.02 -20.79 -32.52
C VAL A 18 -4.90 -20.76 -30.98
N LYS A 19 -5.98 -20.43 -30.28
CA LYS A 19 -6.00 -20.48 -28.81
C LYS A 19 -5.79 -21.88 -28.23
N ILE A 20 -6.32 -22.92 -28.88
CA ILE A 20 -6.16 -24.32 -28.47
C ILE A 20 -4.72 -24.77 -28.69
N VAL A 21 -4.09 -24.39 -29.81
CA VAL A 21 -2.69 -24.69 -30.10
C VAL A 21 -1.76 -23.97 -29.14
N GLU A 22 -2.00 -22.70 -28.86
CA GLU A 22 -1.26 -21.94 -27.83
C GLU A 22 -1.42 -22.57 -26.44
N ARG A 23 -2.63 -22.97 -26.05
CA ARG A 23 -2.89 -23.69 -24.79
C ARG A 23 -2.10 -25.01 -24.70
N ASN A 24 -2.09 -25.80 -25.76
CA ASN A 24 -1.37 -27.07 -25.78
C ASN A 24 0.14 -26.88 -25.73
N ASN A 25 0.68 -25.87 -26.41
CA ASN A 25 2.09 -25.50 -26.36
C ASN A 25 2.46 -24.99 -24.94
N ILE A 26 1.67 -24.12 -24.34
CA ILE A 26 1.86 -23.64 -22.97
C ILE A 26 1.81 -24.82 -21.97
N LYS A 27 0.85 -25.74 -22.13
CA LYS A 27 0.73 -26.93 -21.27
C LYS A 27 1.95 -27.86 -21.39
N SER A 28 2.46 -28.09 -22.59
CA SER A 28 3.67 -28.91 -22.80
C SER A 28 4.95 -28.26 -22.27
N GLU A 29 5.03 -26.94 -22.29
CA GLU A 29 6.12 -26.16 -21.72
C GLU A 29 6.05 -26.12 -20.19
N VAL A 30 4.84 -26.10 -19.63
CA VAL A 30 4.58 -26.20 -18.20
C VAL A 30 4.94 -27.59 -17.66
N ASP A 31 4.56 -28.66 -18.35
CA ASP A 31 4.91 -30.02 -17.94
C ASP A 31 6.44 -30.25 -17.97
N LYS A 32 7.16 -29.63 -18.91
CA LYS A 32 8.64 -29.61 -18.92
C LYS A 32 9.23 -28.76 -17.78
N ASN A 33 8.61 -27.62 -17.46
CA ASN A 33 9.07 -26.71 -16.39
C ASN A 33 8.68 -27.17 -14.99
N LEU A 34 7.62 -27.99 -14.84
CA LEU A 34 7.25 -28.65 -13.58
C LEU A 34 8.32 -29.62 -13.08
N MET A 35 9.14 -30.18 -13.99
CA MET A 35 10.24 -31.07 -13.64
C MET A 35 11.55 -30.33 -13.30
N ASN A 36 11.70 -29.05 -13.66
CA ASN A 36 12.93 -28.27 -13.45
C ASN A 36 12.63 -26.98 -12.67
N VAL A 37 12.60 -27.08 -11.35
CA VAL A 37 12.49 -25.93 -10.45
C VAL A 37 13.85 -25.56 -9.86
N LYS A 38 14.17 -24.26 -9.81
CA LYS A 38 15.43 -23.78 -9.23
C LYS A 38 15.26 -22.49 -8.46
N VAL A 39 15.73 -22.50 -7.24
CA VAL A 39 15.70 -21.32 -6.37
C VAL A 39 17.02 -20.57 -6.47
N TYR A 40 16.98 -19.33 -7.00
CA TYR A 40 18.16 -18.52 -7.23
C TYR A 40 18.45 -17.61 -6.03
N LYS A 41 19.70 -17.51 -5.57
CA LYS A 41 20.10 -16.55 -4.53
C LYS A 41 19.89 -15.09 -4.96
N LYS A 42 19.93 -14.82 -6.26
CA LYS A 42 19.68 -13.50 -6.85
C LYS A 42 18.31 -12.90 -6.51
N ARG A 43 17.33 -13.73 -6.09
CA ARG A 43 15.99 -13.26 -5.68
C ARG A 43 16.03 -12.19 -4.58
N TRP A 44 16.93 -12.35 -3.60
CA TRP A 44 17.08 -11.37 -2.51
C TRP A 44 17.61 -10.02 -3.00
N PHE A 45 18.50 -10.04 -3.99
CA PHE A 45 19.00 -8.82 -4.60
C PHE A 45 17.91 -8.10 -5.43
N ILE A 46 17.08 -8.84 -6.15
CA ILE A 46 15.92 -8.28 -6.87
C ILE A 46 14.92 -7.66 -5.89
N LEU A 47 14.62 -8.35 -4.78
CA LEU A 47 13.75 -7.83 -3.74
C LEU A 47 14.34 -6.57 -3.10
N PHE A 48 15.65 -6.54 -2.83
CA PHE A 48 16.33 -5.36 -2.29
C PHE A 48 16.21 -4.15 -3.23
N ILE A 49 16.46 -4.34 -4.54
CA ILE A 49 16.30 -3.26 -5.53
C ILE A 49 14.84 -2.77 -5.57
N PHE A 50 13.88 -3.69 -5.48
CA PHE A 50 12.47 -3.35 -5.40
C PHE A 50 12.17 -2.52 -4.15
N CYS A 51 12.58 -2.97 -2.97
CA CYS A 51 12.38 -2.26 -1.69
C CYS A 51 13.01 -0.87 -1.71
N LEU A 52 14.22 -0.74 -2.27
CA LEU A 52 14.90 0.54 -2.42
C LEU A 52 14.11 1.50 -3.32
N SER A 53 13.69 1.04 -4.49
CA SER A 53 12.91 1.84 -5.44
C SER A 53 11.55 2.26 -4.85
N CYS A 54 10.88 1.33 -4.18
CA CYS A 54 9.62 1.57 -3.49
C CYS A 54 9.80 2.59 -2.35
N GLY A 55 10.78 2.36 -1.47
CA GLY A 55 11.08 3.25 -0.36
C GLY A 55 11.37 4.69 -0.81
N ILE A 56 12.12 4.87 -1.89
CA ILE A 56 12.40 6.19 -2.47
C ILE A 56 11.10 6.91 -2.89
N ASN A 57 10.16 6.23 -3.53
CA ASN A 57 8.87 6.84 -3.88
C ASN A 57 8.12 7.30 -2.62
N TYR A 58 8.10 6.48 -1.58
CA TYR A 58 7.42 6.79 -0.32
C TYR A 58 8.16 7.83 0.56
N ILE A 59 9.47 8.02 0.40
CA ILE A 59 10.17 9.20 0.97
C ILE A 59 9.56 10.48 0.40
N SER A 60 9.38 10.55 -0.93
CA SER A 60 8.79 11.70 -1.59
C SER A 60 7.35 11.98 -1.12
N TYR A 61 6.58 10.95 -0.81
CA TYR A 61 5.22 11.05 -0.28
C TYR A 61 5.14 11.89 1.00
N ALA A 62 6.04 11.67 1.96
CA ALA A 62 6.02 12.31 3.28
C ALA A 62 6.90 13.58 3.38
N GLN A 63 7.78 13.83 2.40
CA GLN A 63 8.87 14.80 2.48
C GLN A 63 8.46 16.22 2.88
N TYR A 64 7.36 16.75 2.33
CA TYR A 64 6.94 18.13 2.59
C TYR A 64 5.96 18.28 3.75
N SER A 65 5.16 17.26 4.04
CA SER A 65 4.15 17.34 5.09
C SER A 65 4.74 17.50 6.49
N ILE A 66 5.90 16.89 6.76
CA ILE A 66 6.54 16.98 8.06
C ILE A 66 7.24 18.33 8.33
N ILE A 67 7.46 19.13 7.31
CA ILE A 67 8.04 20.47 7.38
C ILE A 67 7.09 21.53 6.80
N THR A 68 5.79 21.31 6.94
CA THR A 68 4.73 22.15 6.33
C THR A 68 4.91 23.63 6.65
N ASN A 69 5.21 23.98 7.90
CA ASN A 69 5.44 25.36 8.31
C ASN A 69 6.63 26.03 7.60
N ILE A 70 7.72 25.32 7.38
CA ILE A 70 8.90 25.81 6.68
C ILE A 70 8.59 26.00 5.19
N VAL A 71 7.95 25.01 4.56
CA VAL A 71 7.56 25.04 3.14
C VAL A 71 6.56 26.15 2.86
N THR A 72 5.54 26.32 3.70
CA THR A 72 4.54 27.39 3.64
C THR A 72 5.20 28.75 3.67
N ARG A 73 6.14 28.96 4.61
CA ARG A 73 6.87 30.22 4.73
C ARG A 73 7.82 30.49 3.56
N TYR A 74 8.52 29.45 3.08
CA TYR A 74 9.49 29.58 1.99
C TYR A 74 8.84 29.94 0.65
N TYR A 75 7.78 29.21 0.27
CA TYR A 75 7.08 29.44 -0.98
C TYR A 75 5.96 30.48 -0.90
N GLY A 76 5.59 30.97 0.27
CA GLY A 76 4.48 31.92 0.44
C GLY A 76 3.12 31.32 0.07
N VAL A 77 2.93 30.02 0.24
CA VAL A 77 1.69 29.30 -0.11
C VAL A 77 0.90 28.95 1.16
N SER A 78 -0.38 28.57 1.00
CA SER A 78 -1.19 28.13 2.13
C SER A 78 -0.73 26.77 2.65
N THR A 79 -1.02 26.49 3.93
CA THR A 79 -0.79 25.20 4.58
C THR A 79 -1.48 24.06 3.82
N THR A 80 -2.73 24.28 3.40
CA THR A 80 -3.50 23.33 2.58
C THR A 80 -2.80 23.01 1.26
N ALA A 81 -2.13 23.99 0.60
CA ALA A 81 -1.38 23.72 -0.62
C ALA A 81 -0.19 22.75 -0.38
N VAL A 82 0.47 22.85 0.78
CA VAL A 82 1.55 21.94 1.15
C VAL A 82 1.00 20.56 1.51
N GLU A 83 -0.12 20.47 2.23
CA GLU A 83 -0.80 19.21 2.53
C GLU A 83 -1.18 18.44 1.25
N TRP A 84 -1.59 19.16 0.19
CA TRP A 84 -1.88 18.56 -1.10
C TRP A 84 -0.67 17.86 -1.73
N THR A 85 0.56 18.16 -1.33
CA THR A 85 1.75 17.43 -1.81
C THR A 85 1.75 15.96 -1.35
N MET A 86 1.11 15.65 -0.22
CA MET A 86 0.89 14.29 0.28
C MET A 86 -0.45 13.73 -0.22
N MET A 87 -1.54 14.51 -0.14
CA MET A 87 -2.87 14.06 -0.55
C MET A 87 -2.98 13.72 -2.04
N ILE A 88 -2.14 14.31 -2.91
CA ILE A 88 -2.15 14.02 -4.34
C ILE A 88 -1.84 12.54 -4.63
N TYR A 89 -1.05 11.85 -3.79
CA TYR A 89 -0.80 10.43 -3.90
C TYR A 89 -2.06 9.61 -3.66
N LEU A 90 -2.85 9.99 -2.66
CA LEU A 90 -4.12 9.35 -2.33
C LEU A 90 -5.15 9.60 -3.45
N LEU A 91 -5.24 10.86 -3.93
CA LEU A 91 -6.19 11.24 -4.96
C LEU A 91 -5.94 10.50 -6.28
N ILE A 92 -4.68 10.40 -6.71
CA ILE A 92 -4.31 9.75 -7.97
C ILE A 92 -4.54 8.25 -7.91
N TYR A 93 -4.35 7.62 -6.75
CA TYR A 93 -4.57 6.19 -6.59
C TYR A 93 -6.01 5.77 -6.94
N ILE A 94 -6.98 6.56 -6.52
CA ILE A 94 -8.43 6.27 -6.68
C ILE A 94 -8.81 5.96 -8.13
N PRO A 95 -8.59 6.85 -9.12
CA PRO A 95 -8.96 6.58 -10.51
C PRO A 95 -8.00 5.63 -11.22
N LEU A 96 -6.74 5.54 -10.77
CA LEU A 96 -5.71 4.78 -11.48
C LEU A 96 -5.61 3.31 -11.04
N VAL A 97 -6.16 2.91 -9.89
CA VAL A 97 -5.98 1.54 -9.38
C VAL A 97 -6.38 0.45 -10.39
N ILE A 98 -7.51 0.60 -11.08
CA ILE A 98 -7.97 -0.38 -12.07
C ILE A 98 -7.21 -0.27 -13.41
N PRO A 99 -7.14 0.90 -14.08
CA PRO A 99 -6.48 1.01 -15.38
C PRO A 99 -4.98 0.78 -15.31
N ALA A 100 -4.30 1.27 -14.24
CA ALA A 100 -2.87 1.07 -14.08
C ALA A 100 -2.51 -0.38 -13.83
N THR A 101 -3.29 -1.11 -13.03
CA THR A 101 -3.08 -2.54 -12.81
C THR A 101 -3.10 -3.31 -14.12
N ASN A 102 -4.13 -3.09 -14.96
CA ASN A 102 -4.24 -3.70 -16.27
C ASN A 102 -3.08 -3.33 -17.19
N PHE A 103 -2.65 -2.09 -17.14
CA PHE A 103 -1.49 -1.62 -17.90
C PHE A 103 -0.20 -2.30 -17.47
N PHE A 104 0.08 -2.36 -16.16
CA PHE A 104 1.27 -3.01 -15.62
C PHE A 104 1.29 -4.52 -15.84
N GLU A 105 0.15 -5.17 -15.86
CA GLU A 105 0.06 -6.59 -16.24
C GLU A 105 0.44 -6.83 -17.70
N LYS A 106 0.08 -5.93 -18.60
CA LYS A 106 0.41 -6.05 -20.04
C LYS A 106 1.88 -5.79 -20.34
N ILE A 107 2.49 -4.79 -19.72
CA ILE A 107 3.90 -4.44 -20.00
C ILE A 107 4.90 -5.30 -19.22
N GLY A 108 4.44 -6.03 -18.18
CA GLY A 108 5.27 -6.89 -17.35
C GLY A 108 5.97 -6.16 -16.20
N LEU A 109 6.53 -6.94 -15.27
CA LEU A 109 7.11 -6.42 -14.02
C LEU A 109 8.36 -5.56 -14.26
N LYS A 110 9.25 -5.99 -15.18
CA LYS A 110 10.51 -5.27 -15.48
C LYS A 110 10.24 -3.87 -16.04
N TRP A 111 9.40 -3.78 -17.06
CA TRP A 111 9.10 -2.50 -17.70
C TRP A 111 8.28 -1.59 -16.79
N SER A 112 7.39 -2.17 -15.96
CA SER A 112 6.69 -1.44 -14.92
C SER A 112 7.65 -0.82 -13.91
N MET A 113 8.69 -1.57 -13.47
CA MET A 113 9.73 -1.04 -12.57
C MET A 113 10.54 0.09 -13.20
N ILE A 114 10.96 -0.08 -14.48
CA ILE A 114 11.73 0.95 -15.21
C ILE A 114 10.91 2.22 -15.37
N LEU A 115 9.64 2.08 -15.76
CA LEU A 115 8.72 3.20 -15.89
C LEU A 115 8.52 3.92 -14.56
N SER A 116 8.28 3.16 -13.49
CA SER A 116 8.00 3.71 -12.17
C SER A 116 9.17 4.50 -11.61
N ILE A 117 10.37 3.90 -11.58
CA ILE A 117 11.55 4.61 -11.08
C ILE A 117 11.96 5.77 -12.01
N GLY A 118 11.72 5.63 -13.31
CA GLY A 118 11.94 6.70 -14.29
C GLY A 118 11.07 7.91 -14.02
N CYS A 119 9.77 7.72 -13.80
CA CYS A 119 8.85 8.81 -13.44
C CYS A 119 9.21 9.45 -12.09
N VAL A 120 9.58 8.63 -11.08
CA VAL A 120 10.03 9.14 -9.77
C VAL A 120 11.32 9.97 -9.93
N THR A 121 12.25 9.52 -10.77
CA THR A 121 13.50 10.25 -11.04
C THR A 121 13.21 11.57 -11.77
N ILE A 122 12.39 11.56 -12.80
CA ILE A 122 11.98 12.80 -13.51
C ILE A 122 11.30 13.75 -12.53
N GLY A 123 10.34 13.29 -11.74
CA GLY A 123 9.65 14.10 -10.74
C GLY A 123 10.61 14.69 -9.70
N SER A 124 11.62 13.94 -9.27
CA SER A 124 12.63 14.41 -8.31
C SER A 124 13.52 15.52 -8.90
N TRP A 125 13.97 15.39 -10.15
CA TRP A 125 14.74 16.45 -10.81
C TRP A 125 13.93 17.69 -11.07
N ILE A 126 12.64 17.57 -11.43
CA ILE A 126 11.73 18.71 -11.53
C ILE A 126 11.65 19.45 -10.19
N LYS A 127 11.53 18.73 -9.06
CA LYS A 127 11.57 19.34 -7.72
C LYS A 127 12.91 20.01 -7.43
N ALA A 128 14.02 19.38 -7.79
CA ALA A 128 15.35 19.97 -7.58
C ALA A 128 15.56 21.30 -8.33
N PHE A 129 14.99 21.43 -9.53
CA PHE A 129 15.05 22.67 -10.30
C PHE A 129 13.95 23.70 -9.93
N SER A 130 13.02 23.35 -9.05
CA SER A 130 11.93 24.22 -8.62
C SER A 130 12.24 25.03 -7.36
N VAL A 131 13.45 24.94 -6.83
CA VAL A 131 13.82 25.60 -5.57
C VAL A 131 14.05 27.10 -5.81
N ALA A 132 12.92 27.81 -5.90
CA ALA A 132 12.83 29.27 -5.84
C ALA A 132 11.46 29.60 -5.24
N PRO A 133 11.33 30.68 -4.45
CA PRO A 133 10.09 30.97 -3.70
C PRO A 133 8.82 31.07 -4.56
N ASP A 134 8.93 31.42 -5.83
CA ASP A 134 7.83 31.57 -6.79
C ASP A 134 7.47 30.28 -7.55
N ARG A 135 8.18 29.15 -7.30
CA ARG A 135 8.10 27.93 -8.12
C ARG A 135 7.44 26.73 -7.44
N PHE A 136 6.62 26.95 -6.43
CA PHE A 136 5.89 25.85 -5.77
C PHE A 136 5.10 24.98 -6.73
N HIS A 137 4.47 25.57 -7.75
CA HIS A 137 3.70 24.85 -8.76
C HIS A 137 4.57 23.86 -9.55
N ILE A 138 5.85 24.16 -9.81
CA ILE A 138 6.79 23.24 -10.47
C ILE A 138 7.15 22.09 -9.52
N ALA A 139 7.40 22.38 -8.23
CA ALA A 139 7.60 21.35 -7.22
C ALA A 139 6.39 20.41 -7.13
N PHE A 140 5.18 20.96 -7.18
CA PHE A 140 3.94 20.19 -7.16
C PHE A 140 3.76 19.30 -8.40
N ILE A 141 4.15 19.78 -9.61
CA ILE A 141 4.17 18.95 -10.82
C ILE A 141 5.13 17.76 -10.65
N GLY A 142 6.32 17.98 -10.10
CA GLY A 142 7.26 16.90 -9.79
C GLY A 142 6.68 15.86 -8.81
N GLN A 143 5.94 16.36 -7.81
CA GLN A 143 5.24 15.51 -6.84
C GLN A 143 4.11 14.70 -7.50
N PHE A 144 3.31 15.33 -8.36
CA PHE A 144 2.25 14.69 -9.13
C PHE A 144 2.79 13.54 -9.99
N ILE A 145 3.89 13.75 -10.72
CA ILE A 145 4.51 12.71 -11.56
C ILE A 145 4.97 11.52 -10.70
N SER A 146 5.59 11.78 -9.55
CA SER A 146 6.01 10.72 -8.63
C SER A 146 4.82 9.96 -8.04
N ALA A 147 3.72 10.67 -7.73
CA ALA A 147 2.50 10.11 -7.16
C ALA A 147 1.80 9.10 -8.10
N THR A 148 1.85 9.32 -9.43
CA THR A 148 1.22 8.38 -10.39
C THR A 148 1.77 6.97 -10.28
N MET A 149 3.00 6.79 -9.80
CA MET A 149 3.66 5.50 -9.68
C MET A 149 3.36 4.77 -8.36
N MET A 150 2.70 5.41 -7.40
CA MET A 150 2.30 4.78 -6.14
C MET A 150 1.42 3.54 -6.38
N VAL A 151 0.53 3.61 -7.38
CA VAL A 151 -0.35 2.49 -7.75
C VAL A 151 0.43 1.22 -8.08
N PHE A 152 1.55 1.35 -8.80
CA PHE A 152 2.43 0.23 -9.09
C PHE A 152 3.10 -0.30 -7.82
N TYR A 153 3.72 0.58 -7.03
CA TYR A 153 4.46 0.18 -5.82
C TYR A 153 3.56 -0.43 -4.75
N ALA A 154 2.30 -0.05 -4.67
CA ALA A 154 1.34 -0.66 -3.75
C ALA A 154 1.00 -2.12 -4.12
N SER A 155 0.98 -2.45 -5.42
CA SER A 155 0.57 -3.76 -5.93
C SER A 155 1.74 -4.71 -6.26
N ALA A 156 2.93 -4.18 -6.54
CA ALA A 156 4.06 -4.96 -7.02
C ALA A 156 4.71 -5.93 -6.02
N PRO A 157 4.67 -5.75 -4.68
CA PRO A 157 5.34 -6.66 -3.74
C PRO A 157 4.92 -8.11 -3.91
N THR A 158 3.62 -8.37 -4.05
CA THR A 158 3.06 -9.71 -4.26
C THR A 158 3.53 -10.32 -5.57
N ARG A 159 3.66 -9.52 -6.62
CA ARG A 159 4.11 -9.98 -7.95
C ARG A 159 5.59 -10.29 -7.97
N VAL A 160 6.44 -9.47 -7.34
CA VAL A 160 7.88 -9.75 -7.17
C VAL A 160 8.07 -11.05 -6.39
N ALA A 161 7.33 -11.22 -5.30
CA ALA A 161 7.38 -12.43 -4.49
C ALA A 161 6.94 -13.67 -5.27
N ALA A 162 5.82 -13.61 -6.00
CA ALA A 162 5.30 -14.71 -6.80
C ALA A 162 6.23 -15.12 -7.94
N ASN A 163 6.94 -14.17 -8.58
CA ASN A 163 7.84 -14.48 -9.69
C ASN A 163 9.18 -15.06 -9.23
N TRP A 164 9.70 -14.62 -8.07
CA TRP A 164 11.08 -14.91 -7.67
C TRP A 164 11.24 -15.89 -6.51
N PHE A 165 10.21 -16.06 -5.67
CA PHE A 165 10.30 -16.85 -4.44
C PHE A 165 9.47 -18.12 -4.49
N PRO A 166 9.96 -19.22 -3.87
CA PRO A 166 9.20 -20.44 -3.74
C PRO A 166 7.97 -20.24 -2.82
N SER A 167 6.97 -21.10 -2.93
CA SER A 167 5.66 -20.96 -2.29
C SER A 167 5.71 -20.77 -0.78
N ASP A 168 6.67 -21.38 -0.10
CA ASP A 168 6.92 -21.28 1.34
C ASP A 168 7.49 -19.93 1.79
N GLN A 169 8.02 -19.12 0.86
CA GLN A 169 8.65 -17.82 1.13
C GLN A 169 7.95 -16.63 0.50
N VAL A 170 6.88 -16.84 -0.27
CA VAL A 170 6.13 -15.76 -0.94
C VAL A 170 5.60 -14.73 0.06
N SER A 171 4.98 -15.19 1.15
CA SER A 171 4.46 -14.31 2.20
C SER A 171 5.55 -13.44 2.83
N THR A 172 6.70 -14.04 3.18
CA THR A 172 7.84 -13.32 3.74
C THR A 172 8.39 -12.28 2.76
N ALA A 173 8.54 -12.65 1.49
CA ALA A 173 9.04 -11.73 0.46
C ALA A 173 8.07 -10.56 0.21
N THR A 174 6.76 -10.82 0.19
CA THR A 174 5.73 -9.78 0.10
C THR A 174 5.79 -8.81 1.28
N SER A 175 5.89 -9.34 2.50
CA SER A 175 5.99 -8.53 3.72
C SER A 175 7.24 -7.65 3.71
N LEU A 176 8.39 -8.17 3.27
CA LEU A 176 9.62 -7.38 3.12
C LEU A 176 9.47 -6.29 2.06
N GLY A 177 8.76 -6.56 0.96
CA GLY A 177 8.44 -5.55 -0.05
C GLY A 177 7.60 -4.39 0.53
N ILE A 178 6.58 -4.71 1.33
CA ILE A 178 5.74 -3.73 2.02
C ILE A 178 6.56 -2.95 3.08
N PHE A 179 7.46 -3.62 3.81
CA PHE A 179 8.34 -2.95 4.77
C PHE A 179 9.26 -1.93 4.10
N GLY A 180 9.67 -2.18 2.84
CA GLY A 180 10.39 -1.18 2.04
C GLY A 180 9.61 0.13 1.88
N SER A 181 8.31 0.06 1.63
CA SER A 181 7.42 1.23 1.55
C SER A 181 7.33 1.97 2.88
N LEU A 182 7.07 1.23 3.96
CA LEU A 182 6.92 1.80 5.31
C LEU A 182 8.21 2.47 5.79
N LEU A 183 9.36 1.84 5.53
CA LEU A 183 10.66 2.45 5.82
C LEU A 183 10.87 3.74 5.02
N GLY A 184 10.40 3.77 3.77
CA GLY A 184 10.40 4.98 2.95
C GLY A 184 9.61 6.12 3.58
N ILE A 185 8.38 5.86 4.06
CA ILE A 185 7.57 6.86 4.76
C ILE A 185 8.28 7.34 6.04
N ALA A 186 8.82 6.41 6.83
CA ALA A 186 9.53 6.71 8.06
C ALA A 186 10.73 7.65 7.82
N LEU A 187 11.54 7.37 6.79
CA LEU A 187 12.65 8.23 6.38
C LEU A 187 12.17 9.56 5.81
N GLY A 188 11.02 9.57 5.12
CA GLY A 188 10.37 10.77 4.61
C GLY A 188 9.91 11.72 5.72
N PHE A 189 9.54 11.22 6.89
CA PHE A 189 9.28 12.02 8.08
C PHE A 189 10.55 12.45 8.80
N TYR A 190 11.58 11.61 8.85
CA TYR A 190 12.75 11.83 9.69
C TYR A 190 13.82 12.71 9.05
N ILE A 191 14.11 12.52 7.75
CA ILE A 191 15.22 13.19 7.08
C ILE A 191 14.98 14.70 6.84
N PRO A 192 13.81 15.14 6.32
CA PRO A 192 13.63 16.54 5.96
C PRO A 192 13.86 17.52 7.10
N PRO A 193 13.30 17.34 8.32
CA PRO A 193 13.52 18.31 9.41
C PRO A 193 14.94 18.29 10.00
N ILE A 194 15.74 17.24 9.73
CA ILE A 194 17.15 17.23 10.10
C ILE A 194 17.97 18.11 9.16
N VAL A 195 17.65 18.06 7.86
CA VAL A 195 18.41 18.77 6.81
C VAL A 195 17.92 20.19 6.67
N ILE A 196 16.60 20.43 6.71
CA ILE A 196 15.98 21.74 6.48
C ILE A 196 15.55 22.29 7.83
N LYS A 197 16.26 23.36 8.28
CA LYS A 197 15.96 24.03 9.54
C LYS A 197 15.09 25.25 9.34
N ASN A 198 14.39 25.62 10.39
CA ASN A 198 13.51 26.80 10.41
C ASN A 198 14.33 28.09 10.61
N HIS A 199 15.14 28.48 9.61
CA HIS A 199 15.95 29.71 9.66
C HIS A 199 15.10 30.95 9.46
N GLU A 200 15.50 32.09 10.04
CA GLU A 200 14.89 33.37 9.73
C GLU A 200 15.14 33.80 8.27
N ASN A 201 16.34 33.51 7.77
CA ASN A 201 16.74 33.82 6.40
C ASN A 201 16.19 32.75 5.43
N LEU A 202 15.33 33.17 4.50
CA LEU A 202 14.73 32.29 3.47
C LEU A 202 15.77 31.72 2.51
N ASP A 203 16.87 32.45 2.21
CA ASP A 203 17.90 31.95 1.29
C ASP A 203 18.54 30.67 1.84
N LYS A 204 18.79 30.61 3.15
CA LYS A 204 19.32 29.39 3.79
C LYS A 204 18.36 28.22 3.69
N ILE A 205 17.07 28.47 3.89
CA ILE A 205 16.06 27.42 3.69
C ILE A 205 16.09 26.93 2.25
N GLY A 206 16.21 27.83 1.27
CA GLY A 206 16.35 27.49 -0.14
C GLY A 206 17.58 26.62 -0.43
N GLU A 207 18.75 26.98 0.13
CA GLU A 207 19.98 26.19 -0.01
C GLU A 207 19.83 24.77 0.57
N GLU A 208 19.24 24.63 1.77
CA GLU A 208 19.00 23.34 2.41
C GLU A 208 17.97 22.50 1.65
N MET A 209 16.88 23.11 1.15
CA MET A 209 15.90 22.45 0.29
C MET A 209 16.53 21.98 -1.03
N GLN A 210 17.39 22.81 -1.61
CA GLN A 210 18.11 22.46 -2.83
C GLN A 210 19.06 21.29 -2.59
N LEU A 211 19.81 21.32 -1.51
CA LEU A 211 20.72 20.23 -1.11
C LEU A 211 19.94 18.92 -0.95
N LEU A 212 18.82 18.91 -0.18
CA LEU A 212 18.01 17.73 0.04
C LEU A 212 17.45 17.17 -1.29
N ASN A 213 16.92 18.05 -2.14
CA ASN A 213 16.35 17.65 -3.42
C ASN A 213 17.42 17.11 -4.39
N TYR A 214 18.65 17.68 -4.42
CA TYR A 214 19.75 17.14 -5.23
C TYR A 214 20.22 15.79 -4.73
N ILE A 215 20.39 15.60 -3.41
CA ILE A 215 20.76 14.31 -2.82
C ILE A 215 19.70 13.27 -3.18
N TYR A 216 18.42 13.62 -2.99
CA TYR A 216 17.30 12.74 -3.32
C TYR A 216 17.27 12.38 -4.82
N SER A 217 17.44 13.36 -5.72
CA SER A 217 17.48 13.15 -7.17
C SER A 217 18.69 12.30 -7.59
N GLY A 218 19.84 12.47 -6.93
CA GLY A 218 21.01 11.63 -7.14
C GLY A 218 20.73 10.17 -6.77
N ILE A 219 20.13 9.94 -5.59
CA ILE A 219 19.78 8.59 -5.12
C ILE A 219 18.75 7.93 -6.06
N THR A 220 17.72 8.66 -6.50
CA THR A 220 16.73 8.13 -7.46
C THR A 220 17.38 7.75 -8.78
N THR A 221 18.31 8.58 -9.29
CA THR A 221 19.03 8.33 -10.55
C THR A 221 19.90 7.09 -10.45
N VAL A 222 20.68 6.95 -9.36
CA VAL A 222 21.49 5.75 -9.12
C VAL A 222 20.59 4.51 -9.05
N THR A 223 19.48 4.59 -8.32
CA THR A 223 18.51 3.48 -8.22
C THR A 223 17.88 3.15 -9.58
N ALA A 224 17.57 4.15 -10.40
CA ALA A 224 17.06 3.92 -11.76
C ALA A 224 18.08 3.15 -12.61
N VAL A 225 19.36 3.52 -12.54
CA VAL A 225 20.44 2.77 -13.22
C VAL A 225 20.50 1.32 -12.71
N PHE A 226 20.45 1.10 -11.40
CA PHE A 226 20.42 -0.26 -10.81
C PHE A 226 19.22 -1.07 -11.30
N VAL A 227 18.03 -0.48 -11.38
CA VAL A 227 16.84 -1.14 -11.90
C VAL A 227 17.01 -1.50 -13.38
N ILE A 228 17.46 -0.56 -14.22
CA ILE A 228 17.64 -0.80 -15.66
C ILE A 228 18.64 -1.93 -15.93
N VAL A 229 19.75 -1.96 -15.19
CA VAL A 229 20.86 -2.90 -15.42
C VAL A 229 20.58 -4.27 -14.82
N PHE A 230 20.08 -4.32 -13.59
CA PHE A 230 20.05 -5.55 -12.80
C PHE A 230 18.67 -6.17 -12.61
N PHE A 231 17.57 -5.39 -12.72
CA PHE A 231 16.25 -5.92 -12.50
C PHE A 231 15.80 -6.79 -13.67
N LYS A 232 15.33 -8.00 -13.36
CA LYS A 232 14.82 -8.97 -14.34
C LYS A 232 13.37 -9.30 -14.03
N GLU A 233 12.60 -9.59 -15.07
CA GLU A 233 11.19 -9.97 -15.01
C GLU A 233 10.96 -11.18 -14.11
N GLU A 234 11.70 -12.24 -14.39
CA GLU A 234 11.58 -13.54 -13.76
C GLU A 234 12.93 -14.30 -13.84
N PRO A 235 13.13 -15.33 -13.02
CA PRO A 235 14.26 -16.22 -13.14
C PRO A 235 14.13 -17.13 -14.39
N GLU A 236 15.22 -17.72 -14.84
CA GLU A 236 15.26 -18.62 -16.01
C GLU A 236 14.40 -19.88 -15.81
N LEU A 237 14.37 -20.40 -14.58
CA LEU A 237 13.51 -21.52 -14.18
C LEU A 237 12.59 -21.08 -13.04
N PRO A 238 11.34 -21.56 -13.01
CA PRO A 238 10.40 -21.19 -11.95
C PRO A 238 10.88 -21.62 -10.57
N PRO A 239 10.62 -20.84 -9.51
CA PRO A 239 11.10 -21.16 -8.16
C PRO A 239 10.36 -22.33 -7.51
N SER A 240 9.16 -22.69 -8.00
CA SER A 240 8.38 -23.86 -7.58
C SER A 240 7.34 -24.25 -8.64
N ALA A 241 6.89 -25.51 -8.61
CA ALA A 241 5.83 -26.00 -9.47
C ALA A 241 4.49 -25.23 -9.31
N ALA A 242 4.15 -24.84 -8.07
CA ALA A 242 2.95 -24.05 -7.78
C ALA A 242 3.03 -22.66 -8.45
N GLN A 243 4.20 -22.01 -8.49
CA GLN A 243 4.37 -20.73 -9.16
C GLN A 243 4.29 -20.85 -10.70
N ALA A 244 4.78 -21.97 -11.25
CA ALA A 244 4.63 -22.27 -12.68
C ALA A 244 3.14 -22.38 -13.06
N LEU A 245 2.33 -23.09 -12.26
CA LEU A 245 0.89 -23.25 -12.46
C LEU A 245 0.12 -21.93 -12.31
N LEU A 246 0.46 -21.11 -11.30
CA LEU A 246 -0.15 -19.80 -11.11
C LEU A 246 0.08 -18.87 -12.31
N LYS A 247 1.25 -18.95 -12.94
CA LYS A 247 1.57 -18.19 -14.16
C LYS A 247 0.63 -18.57 -15.33
N VAL A 248 0.36 -19.85 -15.51
CA VAL A 248 -0.55 -20.34 -16.56
C VAL A 248 -1.98 -19.90 -16.30
N ASN A 249 -2.48 -20.10 -15.08
CA ASN A 249 -3.83 -19.71 -14.70
C ASN A 249 -4.06 -18.20 -14.80
N ARG A 250 -3.03 -17.37 -14.60
CA ARG A 250 -3.12 -15.92 -14.78
C ARG A 250 -3.34 -15.51 -16.24
N ILE A 251 -2.75 -16.25 -17.19
CA ILE A 251 -2.92 -16.01 -18.63
C ILE A 251 -4.34 -16.42 -19.07
N GLU A 252 -4.92 -17.47 -18.46
CA GLU A 252 -6.24 -17.97 -18.81
C GLU A 252 -7.41 -17.13 -18.27
N ASN A 253 -7.26 -16.49 -17.10
CA ASN A 253 -8.33 -15.80 -16.39
C ASN A 253 -8.25 -14.27 -16.54
N GLN A 254 -8.28 -13.76 -17.78
CA GLN A 254 -8.52 -12.34 -18.04
C GLN A 254 -10.02 -12.01 -18.02
N ASP A 255 -10.68 -12.22 -16.88
CA ASP A 255 -12.09 -11.90 -16.73
C ASP A 255 -12.36 -10.39 -16.62
N SER A 256 -13.55 -9.98 -17.04
CA SER A 256 -14.03 -8.61 -16.93
C SER A 256 -14.05 -8.16 -15.45
N PHE A 257 -13.38 -7.04 -15.13
CA PHE A 257 -13.34 -6.45 -13.78
C PHE A 257 -14.70 -5.95 -13.27
N ILE A 258 -15.67 -5.72 -14.14
CA ILE A 258 -16.96 -5.08 -13.79
C ILE A 258 -17.85 -6.01 -12.96
N ALA A 259 -17.92 -7.29 -13.29
CA ALA A 259 -18.79 -8.21 -12.59
C ALA A 259 -18.35 -8.49 -11.15
N PRO A 260 -17.04 -8.76 -10.86
CA PRO A 260 -16.53 -8.83 -9.49
C PRO A 260 -16.73 -7.54 -8.70
N LEU A 261 -16.49 -6.38 -9.30
CA LEU A 261 -16.69 -5.07 -8.66
C LEU A 261 -18.15 -4.88 -8.20
N LYS A 262 -19.12 -5.24 -9.07
CA LYS A 262 -20.54 -5.17 -8.70
C LYS A 262 -20.87 -6.10 -7.53
N ARG A 263 -20.29 -7.33 -7.49
CA ARG A 263 -20.50 -8.26 -6.36
C ARG A 263 -19.93 -7.72 -5.05
N LEU A 264 -18.78 -7.05 -5.08
CA LEU A 264 -18.19 -6.41 -3.91
C LEU A 264 -19.12 -5.35 -3.31
N PHE A 265 -19.61 -4.43 -4.13
CA PHE A 265 -20.49 -3.35 -3.66
C PHE A 265 -21.92 -3.81 -3.32
N THR A 266 -22.30 -5.06 -3.60
CA THR A 266 -23.53 -5.67 -3.10
C THR A 266 -23.33 -6.48 -1.81
N ASN A 267 -22.08 -6.74 -1.41
CA ASN A 267 -21.76 -7.46 -0.18
C ASN A 267 -21.82 -6.51 1.03
N LYS A 268 -22.86 -6.67 1.86
CA LYS A 268 -23.08 -5.82 3.05
C LYS A 268 -21.87 -5.79 4.01
N TYR A 269 -21.23 -6.93 4.25
CA TYR A 269 -20.10 -7.00 5.19
C TYR A 269 -18.84 -6.37 4.63
N PHE A 270 -18.64 -6.48 3.32
CA PHE A 270 -17.60 -5.72 2.64
C PHE A 270 -17.84 -4.21 2.74
N LEU A 271 -19.09 -3.74 2.55
CA LEU A 271 -19.42 -2.33 2.69
C LEU A 271 -19.21 -1.79 4.12
N LEU A 272 -19.56 -2.58 5.14
CA LEU A 272 -19.28 -2.21 6.54
C LEU A 272 -17.76 -2.11 6.78
N LEU A 273 -16.99 -3.09 6.30
CA LEU A 273 -15.53 -3.07 6.39
C LEU A 273 -14.93 -1.91 5.59
N PHE A 274 -15.42 -1.65 4.37
CA PHE A 274 -15.00 -0.53 3.52
C PHE A 274 -15.08 0.80 4.27
N ASN A 275 -16.18 1.05 4.97
CA ASN A 275 -16.35 2.29 5.75
C ASN A 275 -15.52 2.28 7.04
N SER A 276 -15.53 1.19 7.81
CA SER A 276 -14.79 1.15 9.08
C SER A 276 -13.27 1.20 8.86
N HIS A 277 -12.77 0.46 7.89
CA HIS A 277 -11.35 0.47 7.53
C HIS A 277 -10.94 1.83 6.95
N GLY A 278 -11.77 2.37 6.05
CA GLY A 278 -11.54 3.69 5.48
C GLY A 278 -11.44 4.79 6.55
N LEU A 279 -12.33 4.78 7.55
CA LEU A 279 -12.28 5.75 8.66
C LEU A 279 -11.01 5.58 9.52
N ASN A 280 -10.61 4.34 9.86
CA ASN A 280 -9.42 4.11 10.68
C ASN A 280 -8.13 4.55 9.95
N VAL A 281 -7.96 4.08 8.70
CA VAL A 281 -6.78 4.43 7.91
C VAL A 281 -6.83 5.88 7.42
N GLY A 282 -8.02 6.41 7.20
CA GLY A 282 -8.23 7.84 6.94
C GLY A 282 -7.73 8.71 8.10
N VAL A 283 -8.03 8.33 9.35
CA VAL A 283 -7.47 8.99 10.55
C VAL A 283 -5.96 8.86 10.60
N TYR A 284 -5.40 7.69 10.28
CA TYR A 284 -3.96 7.49 10.19
C TYR A 284 -3.31 8.45 9.17
N ASN A 285 -3.87 8.54 7.96
CA ASN A 285 -3.39 9.43 6.91
C ASN A 285 -3.54 10.90 7.31
N ALA A 286 -4.66 11.29 7.93
CA ALA A 286 -4.89 12.65 8.40
C ALA A 286 -3.92 13.03 9.52
N THR A 287 -3.73 12.16 10.50
CA THR A 287 -2.77 12.40 11.59
C THR A 287 -1.34 12.52 11.04
N ALA A 288 -0.94 11.67 10.08
CA ALA A 288 0.36 11.72 9.44
C ALA A 288 0.57 13.04 8.64
N THR A 289 -0.45 13.50 7.92
CA THR A 289 -0.39 14.74 7.13
C THR A 289 -0.32 15.99 8.04
N LEU A 290 -1.10 16.00 9.12
CA LEU A 290 -1.20 17.15 10.04
C LEU A 290 -0.20 17.08 11.19
N LEU A 291 0.66 16.05 11.28
CA LEU A 291 1.55 15.81 12.42
C LEU A 291 2.46 16.99 12.73
N ASN A 292 3.06 17.61 11.72
CA ASN A 292 3.89 18.79 11.91
C ASN A 292 3.10 19.93 12.58
N GLN A 293 1.90 20.22 12.06
CA GLN A 293 1.08 21.30 12.58
C GLN A 293 0.63 21.03 14.01
N PHE A 294 0.15 19.82 14.32
CA PHE A 294 -0.20 19.40 15.68
C PHE A 294 0.97 19.59 16.65
N TYR A 295 2.18 19.21 16.25
CA TYR A 295 3.30 19.28 17.14
C TYR A 295 3.83 20.72 17.35
N ILE A 296 4.02 21.49 16.26
CA ILE A 296 4.59 22.84 16.36
C ILE A 296 3.67 23.86 17.04
N THR A 297 2.37 23.61 17.08
CA THR A 297 1.41 24.46 17.82
C THR A 297 1.74 24.50 19.32
N HIS A 298 2.17 23.36 19.88
CA HIS A 298 2.54 23.23 21.29
C HIS A 298 4.04 23.37 21.54
N PHE A 299 4.85 22.96 20.55
CA PHE A 299 6.32 22.96 20.66
C PHE A 299 6.95 23.72 19.47
N PRO A 300 6.98 25.06 19.53
CA PRO A 300 7.56 25.90 18.49
C PRO A 300 9.03 25.48 18.18
N ASN A 301 9.40 25.43 16.91
CA ASN A 301 10.69 24.95 16.41
C ASN A 301 10.99 23.47 16.71
N GLY A 302 9.94 22.66 16.94
CA GLY A 302 10.04 21.22 17.23
C GLY A 302 9.93 20.32 15.97
N GLU A 303 10.30 20.80 14.78
CA GLU A 303 10.17 20.06 13.52
C GLU A 303 10.93 18.73 13.54
N GLU A 304 12.13 18.70 14.14
CA GLU A 304 12.90 17.46 14.28
C GLU A 304 12.19 16.44 15.17
N GLU A 305 11.61 16.90 16.28
CA GLU A 305 10.88 16.05 17.22
C GLU A 305 9.59 15.51 16.56
N ALA A 306 8.88 16.34 15.78
CA ALA A 306 7.75 15.91 14.98
C ALA A 306 8.15 14.81 13.98
N GLY A 307 9.29 14.97 13.32
CA GLY A 307 9.86 13.95 12.42
C GLY A 307 10.22 12.66 13.14
N GLN A 308 10.79 12.74 14.35
CA GLN A 308 11.09 11.57 15.19
C GLN A 308 9.80 10.85 15.61
N ILE A 309 8.75 11.59 15.98
CA ILE A 309 7.44 11.01 16.30
C ILE A 309 6.85 10.31 15.08
N GLY A 310 6.89 10.93 13.89
CA GLY A 310 6.47 10.30 12.63
C GLY A 310 7.22 9.00 12.33
N LEU A 311 8.55 9.01 12.48
CA LEU A 311 9.38 7.80 12.37
C LEU A 311 8.90 6.71 13.34
N LEU A 312 8.70 7.05 14.61
CA LEU A 312 8.30 6.10 15.64
C LEU A 312 6.89 5.54 15.40
N ILE A 313 5.95 6.38 14.96
CA ILE A 313 4.59 5.93 14.58
C ILE A 313 4.68 4.83 13.51
N ILE A 314 5.49 5.02 12.47
CA ILE A 314 5.63 4.03 11.40
C ILE A 314 6.30 2.75 11.92
N LEU A 315 7.44 2.86 12.61
CA LEU A 315 8.18 1.70 13.10
C LEU A 315 7.38 0.87 14.10
N THR A 316 6.68 1.51 15.03
CA THR A 316 5.81 0.82 15.98
C THR A 316 4.54 0.27 15.32
N GLY A 317 4.08 0.95 14.27
CA GLY A 317 3.01 0.45 13.40
C GLY A 317 3.36 -0.86 12.72
N MET A 318 4.59 -1.02 12.23
CA MET A 318 5.07 -2.29 11.69
C MET A 318 5.01 -3.42 12.74
N LEU A 319 5.41 -3.13 13.98
CA LEU A 319 5.30 -4.09 15.10
C LEU A 319 3.84 -4.40 15.41
N GLY A 320 2.95 -3.41 15.42
CA GLY A 320 1.51 -3.58 15.62
C GLY A 320 0.90 -4.51 14.59
N ALA A 321 1.18 -4.31 13.30
CA ALA A 321 0.70 -5.16 12.22
C ALA A 321 1.12 -6.62 12.41
N VAL A 322 2.38 -6.88 12.79
CA VAL A 322 2.86 -8.24 13.08
C VAL A 322 2.18 -8.84 14.32
N CYS A 323 2.07 -8.08 15.41
CA CYS A 323 1.46 -8.56 16.66
C CYS A 323 -0.01 -8.93 16.47
N PHE A 324 -0.80 -8.07 15.83
CA PHE A 324 -2.22 -8.35 15.58
C PHE A 324 -2.42 -9.47 14.55
N GLY A 325 -1.57 -9.56 13.52
CA GLY A 325 -1.57 -10.69 12.60
C GLY A 325 -1.34 -12.02 13.33
N LEU A 326 -0.28 -12.12 14.15
CA LEU A 326 -0.01 -13.31 14.97
C LEU A 326 -1.14 -13.64 15.95
N LEU A 327 -1.82 -12.61 16.47
CA LEU A 327 -2.96 -12.81 17.38
C LEU A 327 -4.15 -13.43 16.64
N VAL A 328 -4.42 -12.99 15.41
CA VAL A 328 -5.47 -13.58 14.56
C VAL A 328 -5.11 -15.01 14.18
N ASP A 329 -3.88 -15.27 13.75
CA ASP A 329 -3.42 -16.61 13.37
C ASP A 329 -3.58 -17.63 14.52
N LYS A 330 -3.31 -17.19 15.76
CA LYS A 330 -3.44 -18.05 16.95
C LYS A 330 -4.88 -18.23 17.43
N THR A 331 -5.71 -17.18 17.31
CA THR A 331 -7.06 -17.17 17.91
C THR A 331 -8.16 -17.53 16.91
N HIS A 332 -7.92 -17.33 15.61
CA HIS A 332 -8.91 -17.44 14.54
C HIS A 332 -10.19 -16.62 14.81
N ARG A 333 -10.10 -15.54 15.62
CA ARG A 333 -11.22 -14.69 16.02
C ARG A 333 -11.06 -13.29 15.40
N TYR A 334 -11.18 -13.21 14.09
CA TYR A 334 -10.95 -11.99 13.31
C TYR A 334 -11.75 -10.79 13.83
N LYS A 335 -13.07 -10.95 14.04
CA LYS A 335 -13.94 -9.89 14.54
C LYS A 335 -13.55 -9.37 15.92
N SER A 336 -13.29 -10.27 16.88
CA SER A 336 -12.96 -9.88 18.27
C SER A 336 -11.64 -9.11 18.30
N VAL A 337 -10.64 -9.57 17.55
CA VAL A 337 -9.33 -8.90 17.45
C VAL A 337 -9.47 -7.54 16.77
N ALA A 338 -10.31 -7.43 15.72
CA ALA A 338 -10.56 -6.16 15.04
C ALA A 338 -11.25 -5.13 15.95
N ILE A 339 -12.24 -5.54 16.77
CA ILE A 339 -12.90 -4.68 17.75
C ILE A 339 -11.89 -4.17 18.79
N VAL A 340 -11.02 -5.04 19.31
CA VAL A 340 -9.99 -4.64 20.28
C VAL A 340 -8.98 -3.69 19.64
N ALA A 341 -8.47 -4.00 18.44
CA ALA A 341 -7.53 -3.13 17.73
C ALA A 341 -8.14 -1.74 17.45
N TYR A 342 -9.41 -1.70 17.05
CA TYR A 342 -10.11 -0.45 16.81
C TYR A 342 -10.31 0.39 18.07
N PHE A 343 -10.70 -0.27 19.18
CA PHE A 343 -10.81 0.37 20.48
C PHE A 343 -9.48 0.95 20.95
N LEU A 344 -8.39 0.21 20.78
CA LEU A 344 -7.03 0.67 21.10
C LEU A 344 -6.64 1.87 20.21
N SER A 345 -7.03 1.88 18.94
CA SER A 345 -6.79 3.01 18.02
C SER A 345 -7.50 4.28 18.51
N LEU A 346 -8.77 4.17 18.93
CA LEU A 346 -9.52 5.28 19.50
C LEU A 346 -8.88 5.80 20.81
N LEU A 347 -8.52 4.88 21.71
CA LEU A 347 -7.86 5.24 22.98
C LEU A 347 -6.51 5.93 22.72
N ALA A 348 -5.72 5.42 21.79
CA ALA A 348 -4.43 5.99 21.43
C ALA A 348 -4.56 7.40 20.83
N GLN A 349 -5.56 7.63 19.97
CA GLN A 349 -5.83 8.96 19.40
C GLN A 349 -6.24 9.98 20.49
N ILE A 350 -7.08 9.55 21.44
CA ILE A 350 -7.46 10.41 22.59
C ILE A 350 -6.24 10.74 23.44
N LEU A 351 -5.40 9.73 23.76
CA LEU A 351 -4.18 9.93 24.55
C LEU A 351 -3.18 10.83 23.83
N PHE A 352 -3.05 10.72 22.51
CA PHE A 352 -2.18 11.59 21.72
C PHE A 352 -2.65 13.06 21.77
N ALA A 353 -3.97 13.29 21.61
CA ALA A 353 -4.54 14.63 21.73
C ALA A 353 -4.34 15.22 23.14
N ILE A 354 -4.56 14.43 24.19
CA ILE A 354 -4.31 14.86 25.58
C ILE A 354 -2.83 15.16 25.80
N ALA A 355 -1.93 14.30 25.31
CA ALA A 355 -0.50 14.46 25.49
C ALA A 355 0.03 15.77 24.88
N LEU A 356 -0.46 16.16 23.70
CA LEU A 356 -0.16 17.44 23.07
C LEU A 356 -0.63 18.62 23.95
N ASN A 357 -1.87 18.59 24.40
CA ASN A 357 -2.45 19.66 25.24
C ASN A 357 -1.78 19.80 26.63
N VAL A 358 -1.24 18.72 27.18
CA VAL A 358 -0.48 18.75 28.45
C VAL A 358 0.95 19.27 28.25
N GLU A 359 1.42 19.38 27.00
CA GLU A 359 2.73 19.91 26.61
C GLU A 359 3.93 19.15 27.24
N VAL A 360 3.78 17.84 27.48
CA VAL A 360 4.84 16.99 28.03
C VAL A 360 5.43 16.12 26.94
N LYS A 361 6.62 16.46 26.47
CA LYS A 361 7.29 15.81 25.32
C LYS A 361 7.32 14.29 25.39
N TRP A 362 7.79 13.69 26.50
CA TRP A 362 7.88 12.24 26.62
C TRP A 362 6.50 11.54 26.51
N LEU A 363 5.43 12.22 26.95
CA LEU A 363 4.06 11.71 26.86
C LEU A 363 3.57 11.72 25.41
N VAL A 364 3.92 12.76 24.64
CA VAL A 364 3.62 12.83 23.20
C VAL A 364 4.35 11.72 22.45
N PHE A 365 5.62 11.47 22.75
CA PHE A 365 6.36 10.34 22.16
C PHE A 365 5.73 9.00 22.52
N ALA A 366 5.41 8.76 23.78
CA ALA A 366 4.79 7.52 24.25
C ALA A 366 3.40 7.28 23.62
N SER A 367 2.56 8.31 23.55
CA SER A 367 1.25 8.23 22.91
C SER A 367 1.35 8.07 21.40
N GLY A 368 2.34 8.69 20.74
CA GLY A 368 2.64 8.48 19.32
C GLY A 368 3.05 7.05 19.00
N ILE A 369 3.91 6.44 19.83
CA ILE A 369 4.27 5.01 19.76
C ILE A 369 3.02 4.13 19.85
N PHE A 370 2.16 4.39 20.83
CA PHE A 370 0.92 3.63 21.01
C PHE A 370 -0.09 3.85 19.87
N LEU A 371 -0.14 5.06 19.33
CA LEU A 371 -0.98 5.41 18.18
C LEU A 371 -0.56 4.63 16.93
N GLY A 372 0.74 4.65 16.60
CA GLY A 372 1.28 3.90 15.48
C GLY A 372 1.00 2.41 15.59
N PHE A 373 1.28 1.81 16.76
CA PHE A 373 1.03 0.41 17.04
C PHE A 373 -0.44 0.01 16.81
N SER A 374 -1.37 0.82 17.30
CA SER A 374 -2.80 0.51 17.30
C SER A 374 -3.43 0.70 15.92
N LEU A 375 -3.22 1.87 15.26
CA LEU A 375 -3.79 2.18 13.96
C LEU A 375 -3.29 1.24 12.88
N SER A 376 -1.97 1.00 12.80
CA SER A 376 -1.41 0.09 11.80
C SER A 376 -1.74 -1.37 12.08
N GLY A 377 -1.98 -1.74 13.35
CA GLY A 377 -2.48 -3.06 13.71
C GLY A 377 -3.85 -3.33 13.09
N TYR A 378 -4.78 -2.40 13.20
CA TYR A 378 -6.10 -2.52 12.55
C TYR A 378 -6.00 -2.43 11.02
N TYR A 379 -5.10 -1.60 10.47
CA TYR A 379 -4.84 -1.50 9.04
C TYR A 379 -4.53 -2.87 8.41
N ALA A 380 -3.61 -3.63 9.00
CA ALA A 380 -3.24 -4.97 8.54
C ALA A 380 -4.40 -5.98 8.68
N LEU A 381 -5.13 -5.93 9.81
CA LEU A 381 -6.31 -6.76 10.03
C LEU A 381 -7.42 -6.52 9.01
N GLY A 382 -7.60 -5.28 8.57
CA GLY A 382 -8.59 -4.92 7.57
C GLY A 382 -8.37 -5.64 6.25
N TYR A 383 -7.13 -5.87 5.84
CA TYR A 383 -6.81 -6.64 4.64
C TYR A 383 -7.18 -8.11 4.78
N GLU A 384 -6.88 -8.73 5.91
CA GLU A 384 -7.26 -10.12 6.17
C GLU A 384 -8.78 -10.29 6.22
N LEU A 385 -9.49 -9.39 6.91
CA LEU A 385 -10.95 -9.38 6.93
C LEU A 385 -11.55 -9.17 5.53
N CYS A 386 -10.93 -8.32 4.72
CA CYS A 386 -11.37 -8.07 3.36
C CYS A 386 -11.37 -9.38 2.55
N VAL A 387 -10.27 -10.11 2.59
CA VAL A 387 -10.12 -11.38 1.87
C VAL A 387 -11.11 -12.42 2.39
N GLU A 388 -11.32 -12.51 3.70
CA GLU A 388 -12.31 -13.43 4.29
C GLU A 388 -13.76 -13.12 3.85
N TYR A 389 -14.16 -11.84 3.80
CA TYR A 389 -15.52 -11.43 3.44
C TYR A 389 -15.82 -11.53 1.94
N THR A 390 -14.78 -11.44 1.10
CA THR A 390 -14.93 -11.35 -0.34
C THR A 390 -14.62 -12.64 -1.08
N TYR A 391 -14.08 -13.67 -0.39
CA TYR A 391 -13.83 -14.97 -1.03
C TYR A 391 -15.06 -15.48 -1.81
N PRO A 392 -14.90 -15.95 -3.07
CA PRO A 392 -13.68 -16.31 -3.80
C PRO A 392 -13.13 -15.20 -4.75
N GLU A 393 -13.45 -13.92 -4.54
CA GLU A 393 -12.97 -12.84 -5.39
C GLU A 393 -11.44 -12.66 -5.27
N SER A 394 -10.83 -12.03 -6.27
CA SER A 394 -9.38 -11.76 -6.30
C SER A 394 -8.95 -10.89 -5.10
N GLU A 395 -8.03 -11.39 -4.27
CA GLU A 395 -7.47 -10.65 -3.14
C GLU A 395 -6.88 -9.30 -3.56
N PHE A 396 -6.19 -9.28 -4.70
CA PHE A 396 -5.59 -8.07 -5.25
C PHE A 396 -6.63 -6.98 -5.52
N MET A 397 -7.74 -7.35 -6.18
CA MET A 397 -8.80 -6.39 -6.52
C MET A 397 -9.52 -5.90 -5.26
N THR A 398 -9.85 -6.80 -4.34
CA THR A 398 -10.62 -6.48 -3.15
C THR A 398 -9.85 -5.57 -2.18
N VAL A 399 -8.56 -5.86 -1.97
CA VAL A 399 -7.67 -5.02 -1.17
C VAL A 399 -7.41 -3.69 -1.86
N GLY A 400 -7.22 -3.68 -3.19
CA GLY A 400 -7.07 -2.43 -3.94
C GLY A 400 -8.27 -1.48 -3.79
N ILE A 401 -9.49 -2.00 -3.82
CA ILE A 401 -10.70 -1.22 -3.56
C ILE A 401 -10.80 -0.78 -2.09
N LEU A 402 -10.30 -1.61 -1.15
CA LEU A 402 -10.26 -1.22 0.26
C LEU A 402 -9.29 -0.05 0.49
N ILE A 403 -8.15 -0.01 -0.20
CA ILE A 403 -7.22 1.14 -0.18
C ILE A 403 -7.92 2.41 -0.69
N VAL A 404 -8.70 2.31 -1.77
CA VAL A 404 -9.50 3.45 -2.27
C VAL A 404 -10.39 4.04 -1.17
N SER A 405 -11.01 3.21 -0.33
CA SER A 405 -11.76 3.71 0.83
C SER A 405 -10.90 4.55 1.76
N SER A 406 -9.72 4.04 2.10
CA SER A 406 -8.77 4.72 3.00
C SER A 406 -8.31 6.06 2.44
N ASP A 407 -8.10 6.12 1.14
CA ASP A 407 -7.67 7.33 0.45
C ASP A 407 -8.79 8.38 0.41
N ILE A 408 -10.03 7.97 0.11
CA ILE A 408 -11.20 8.86 0.15
C ILE A 408 -11.37 9.47 1.54
N TYR A 409 -11.41 8.63 2.59
CA TYR A 409 -11.56 9.12 3.95
C TYR A 409 -10.35 9.94 4.42
N GLY A 410 -9.13 9.59 4.00
CA GLY A 410 -7.92 10.37 4.26
C GLY A 410 -8.02 11.79 3.72
N ILE A 411 -8.35 11.94 2.44
CA ILE A 411 -8.53 13.25 1.80
C ILE A 411 -9.65 14.04 2.47
N LEU A 412 -10.81 13.42 2.71
CA LEU A 412 -11.94 14.08 3.35
C LEU A 412 -11.58 14.58 4.74
N LEU A 413 -10.94 13.75 5.57
CA LEU A 413 -10.58 14.14 6.93
C LEU A 413 -9.51 15.25 6.93
N VAL A 414 -8.44 15.14 6.12
CA VAL A 414 -7.44 16.21 6.03
C VAL A 414 -8.08 17.52 5.61
N THR A 415 -8.87 17.51 4.54
CA THR A 415 -9.47 18.73 4.00
C THR A 415 -10.46 19.36 4.98
N ILE A 416 -11.40 18.56 5.52
CA ILE A 416 -12.44 19.08 6.42
C ILE A 416 -11.82 19.54 7.76
N LEU A 417 -10.92 18.74 8.34
CA LEU A 417 -10.33 19.07 9.63
C LEU A 417 -9.27 20.17 9.53
N GLY A 418 -8.56 20.28 8.41
CA GLY A 418 -7.67 21.41 8.13
C GLY A 418 -8.43 22.73 8.07
N GLU A 419 -9.55 22.77 7.37
CA GLU A 419 -10.41 23.98 7.33
C GLU A 419 -11.04 24.29 8.70
N LEU A 420 -11.54 23.27 9.39
CA LEU A 420 -12.11 23.46 10.73
C LEU A 420 -11.05 23.95 11.74
N TRP A 421 -9.82 23.50 11.60
CA TRP A 421 -8.72 23.99 12.43
C TRP A 421 -8.50 25.49 12.27
N THR A 422 -8.48 26.00 11.03
CA THR A 422 -8.25 27.44 10.79
C THR A 422 -9.34 28.32 11.39
N VAL A 423 -10.56 27.80 11.53
CA VAL A 423 -11.73 28.57 12.05
C VAL A 423 -11.93 28.39 13.56
N TYR A 424 -11.79 27.17 14.06
CA TYR A 424 -12.19 26.79 15.43
C TYR A 424 -11.02 26.31 16.31
N GLY A 425 -9.81 26.23 15.74
CA GLY A 425 -8.62 25.79 16.46
C GLY A 425 -8.41 24.27 16.44
N GLU A 426 -7.28 23.85 17.00
CA GLU A 426 -6.75 22.48 16.95
C GLU A 426 -7.65 21.44 17.64
N ILE A 427 -8.27 21.81 18.76
CA ILE A 427 -9.10 20.89 19.54
C ILE A 427 -10.23 20.29 18.68
N VAL A 428 -10.79 21.08 17.77
CA VAL A 428 -11.88 20.62 16.88
C VAL A 428 -11.36 19.58 15.90
N ALA A 429 -10.11 19.70 15.40
CA ALA A 429 -9.51 18.69 14.54
C ALA A 429 -9.34 17.35 15.29
N HIS A 430 -8.84 17.38 16.53
CA HIS A 430 -8.72 16.17 17.37
C HIS A 430 -10.07 15.54 17.69
N ILE A 431 -11.08 16.34 18.01
CA ILE A 431 -12.47 15.86 18.22
C ILE A 431 -12.99 15.20 16.93
N GLY A 432 -12.72 15.78 15.76
CA GLY A 432 -13.10 15.23 14.47
C GLY A 432 -12.46 13.87 14.20
N LEU A 433 -11.15 13.73 14.44
CA LEU A 433 -10.44 12.46 14.32
C LEU A 433 -10.98 11.38 15.28
N CYS A 434 -11.21 11.75 16.55
CA CYS A 434 -11.79 10.84 17.53
C CYS A 434 -13.24 10.45 17.15
N SER A 435 -14.05 11.40 16.65
CA SER A 435 -15.41 11.12 16.19
C SER A 435 -15.45 10.16 15.01
N ALA A 436 -14.53 10.33 14.06
CA ALA A 436 -14.37 9.40 12.93
C ALA A 436 -14.05 7.98 13.43
N LEU A 437 -13.15 7.84 14.41
CA LEU A 437 -12.85 6.55 15.04
C LEU A 437 -14.02 5.98 15.82
N VAL A 438 -14.82 6.79 16.52
CA VAL A 438 -16.04 6.33 17.21
C VAL A 438 -17.04 5.75 16.21
N ILE A 439 -17.28 6.47 15.11
CA ILE A 439 -18.19 6.01 14.05
C ILE A 439 -17.70 4.69 13.48
N GLY A 440 -16.43 4.60 13.12
CA GLY A 440 -15.85 3.39 12.57
C GLY A 440 -15.83 2.22 13.56
N PHE A 441 -15.60 2.49 14.85
CA PHE A 441 -15.71 1.48 15.91
C PHE A 441 -17.12 0.89 15.99
N ILE A 442 -18.14 1.75 15.98
CA ILE A 442 -19.54 1.32 15.96
C ILE A 442 -19.83 0.46 14.73
N ILE A 443 -19.39 0.89 13.53
CA ILE A 443 -19.54 0.12 12.30
C ILE A 443 -18.87 -1.25 12.45
N THR A 444 -17.67 -1.32 13.03
CA THR A 444 -16.92 -2.58 13.23
C THR A 444 -17.68 -3.57 14.13
N ILE A 445 -18.42 -3.10 15.13
CA ILE A 445 -19.26 -3.96 15.98
C ILE A 445 -20.37 -4.66 15.17
N PHE A 446 -20.92 -3.98 14.15
CA PHE A 446 -21.96 -4.54 13.28
C PHE A 446 -21.44 -5.47 12.18
N THR A 447 -20.13 -5.62 11.99
CA THR A 447 -19.59 -6.64 11.08
C THR A 447 -19.87 -8.05 11.63
N LYS A 448 -19.84 -9.05 10.76
CA LYS A 448 -20.05 -10.46 11.14
C LYS A 448 -18.70 -11.20 11.13
N ASP A 449 -18.56 -12.20 11.96
CA ASP A 449 -17.39 -13.10 11.93
C ASP A 449 -17.59 -14.15 10.85
N GLU A 450 -17.44 -13.77 9.58
CA GLU A 450 -17.49 -14.67 8.42
C GLU A 450 -16.06 -15.04 8.01
N GLN A 451 -15.75 -16.34 8.04
CA GLN A 451 -14.46 -16.90 7.66
C GLN A 451 -14.63 -17.76 6.40
N ARG A 452 -14.99 -17.11 5.28
CA ARG A 452 -15.34 -17.82 4.03
C ARG A 452 -14.13 -18.57 3.45
N ARG A 453 -12.97 -17.91 3.39
CA ARG A 453 -11.71 -18.50 2.88
C ARG A 453 -11.26 -19.66 3.76
N GLU A 454 -11.23 -19.46 5.08
CA GLU A 454 -10.80 -20.48 6.03
C GLU A 454 -11.75 -21.70 6.04
N ASN A 455 -13.07 -21.47 5.94
CA ASN A 455 -14.06 -22.55 5.84
C ASN A 455 -13.93 -23.35 4.53
N ALA A 456 -13.67 -22.67 3.40
CA ALA A 456 -13.40 -23.33 2.13
C ALA A 456 -12.12 -24.17 2.20
N ARG A 457 -11.06 -23.66 2.82
CA ARG A 457 -9.81 -24.39 3.05
C ARG A 457 -10.02 -25.64 3.89
N LYS A 458 -10.79 -25.54 4.98
CA LYS A 458 -11.13 -26.68 5.83
C LYS A 458 -11.93 -27.73 5.06
N SER A 459 -12.94 -27.35 4.28
CA SER A 459 -13.74 -28.28 3.49
C SER A 459 -12.88 -29.03 2.46
N THR A 460 -11.96 -28.36 1.78
CA THR A 460 -11.03 -28.98 0.82
C THR A 460 -10.08 -29.99 1.51
N LEU A 461 -9.61 -29.66 2.70
CA LEU A 461 -8.77 -30.58 3.49
C LEU A 461 -9.54 -31.84 3.90
N TYR A 462 -10.79 -31.72 4.37
CA TYR A 462 -11.63 -32.88 4.71
C TYR A 462 -11.91 -33.75 3.48
N THR A 463 -12.21 -33.17 2.33
CA THR A 463 -12.44 -33.91 1.08
C THR A 463 -11.17 -34.68 0.66
N ASN A 464 -10.00 -34.06 0.73
CA ASN A 464 -8.73 -34.71 0.38
C ASN A 464 -8.37 -35.86 1.34
N VAL A 465 -8.66 -35.72 2.64
CA VAL A 465 -8.44 -36.78 3.65
C VAL A 465 -9.38 -37.97 3.40
N SER A 466 -10.68 -37.70 3.19
CA SER A 466 -11.65 -38.78 2.93
C SER A 466 -11.36 -39.53 1.62
N THR A 467 -10.97 -38.82 0.56
CA THR A 467 -10.55 -39.44 -0.71
C THR A 467 -9.30 -40.30 -0.53
N ARG A 468 -8.36 -39.88 0.31
CA ARG A 468 -7.14 -40.62 0.59
C ARG A 468 -7.43 -41.88 1.42
N GLU A 469 -8.33 -41.82 2.42
CA GLU A 469 -8.82 -42.96 3.17
C GLU A 469 -9.58 -43.97 2.31
N GLU A 470 -10.42 -43.51 1.38
CA GLU A 470 -11.10 -44.37 0.43
C GLU A 470 -10.13 -45.11 -0.52
N ILE A 471 -9.05 -44.43 -0.98
CA ILE A 471 -8.03 -45.04 -1.84
C ILE A 471 -7.26 -46.10 -1.03
N ILE A 472 -6.85 -45.82 0.23
CA ILE A 472 -6.15 -46.75 1.08
C ILE A 472 -7.03 -47.98 1.40
N ASN A 473 -8.31 -47.77 1.72
CA ASN A 473 -9.24 -48.85 1.99
C ASN A 473 -9.49 -49.74 0.75
N LYS A 474 -9.59 -49.16 -0.45
CA LYS A 474 -9.66 -49.88 -1.71
C LYS A 474 -8.38 -50.70 -2.01
N GLN A 475 -7.22 -50.20 -1.66
CA GLN A 475 -5.97 -50.91 -1.86
C GLN A 475 -5.85 -52.10 -0.85
N ASN A 476 -6.29 -51.92 0.40
CA ASN A 476 -6.29 -52.96 1.41
C ASN A 476 -7.37 -54.04 1.19
N SER A 477 -8.45 -53.75 0.48
CA SER A 477 -9.49 -54.73 0.12
C SER A 477 -9.16 -55.58 -1.11
N ASN A 478 -8.12 -55.23 -1.84
CA ASN A 478 -7.63 -55.98 -3.02
C ASN A 478 -6.38 -56.83 -2.71
N ILE A 479 -5.95 -56.90 -1.47
CA ILE A 479 -4.94 -57.81 -0.90
C ILE A 479 -5.65 -58.89 -0.08
#